data_380e61e2750ae2887c4e3af26850b2a1
#
_entry.id   380e61e2750ae2887c4e3af26850b2a1
#
_cell.length_a   1.000
_cell.length_b   1.000
_cell.length_c   1.000
_cell.angle_alpha   90.00
_cell.angle_beta   90.00
_cell.angle_gamma   90.00
#
_symmetry.space_group_name_H-M   'P 1'
#
loop_
_entity.id
_entity.type
_entity.pdbx_description
1 polymer ?
#
loop_
_entity_poly.entity_id
_entity_poly.type
_entity_poly.pdbx_seq_one_letter_code
_entity_poly.pdbx_strand_id
1 'polypeptide(L)'
;MKIMSRNFTRTEKILLVLFTIIIIGLLYYKFIYVAVNDSIFSSQTEAQSLETELATAKARAEEITKMEAELEDIKHQPNVSRMGSYNNSKVETAYLNTVLSGIPDYSIAFAEVTRNGDQIRRSFTLQFRCKDYKTAQRIMRDLNACEYRCLIGDVNCSIADNGECTMAMSATFYETMVGGKADSALPKDEAETNQ
;
A
#
# COMPACT_ATOMS: atom_id res chain seq x y z
N MET A 1 -28.68 -73.41 -9.45
CA MET A 1 -27.52 -73.20 -10.29
C MET A 1 -26.52 -74.35 -10.11
N LYS A 2 -26.51 -75.36 -11.04
CA LYS A 2 -25.58 -76.49 -11.02
C LYS A 2 -24.51 -76.27 -12.07
N ILE A 3 -23.48 -75.46 -11.76
CA ILE A 3 -22.38 -75.13 -12.70
C ILE A 3 -21.05 -75.84 -12.31
N MET A 4 -21.05 -76.60 -11.22
CA MET A 4 -19.81 -77.12 -10.60
C MET A 4 -19.57 -78.65 -10.62
N SER A 5 -20.17 -79.39 -11.57
CA SER A 5 -19.96 -80.81 -11.65
C SER A 5 -19.36 -81.33 -12.97
N ARG A 6 -18.68 -80.49 -13.70
CA ARG A 6 -17.98 -80.85 -14.94
C ARG A 6 -16.52 -81.11 -14.63
N ASN A 7 -16.05 -82.34 -14.84
CA ASN A 7 -14.64 -82.70 -14.71
C ASN A 7 -13.85 -82.00 -15.81
N PHE A 8 -13.07 -80.93 -15.40
CA PHE A 8 -12.21 -80.18 -16.34
C PHE A 8 -11.14 -81.13 -16.91
N THR A 9 -10.91 -80.97 -18.21
CA THR A 9 -9.80 -81.63 -18.92
C THR A 9 -8.46 -81.08 -18.43
N ARG A 10 -7.32 -81.74 -18.65
CA ARG A 10 -6.00 -81.25 -18.21
C ARG A 10 -5.67 -79.90 -18.86
N THR A 11 -6.02 -79.71 -20.06
CA THR A 11 -5.86 -78.39 -20.81
C THR A 11 -6.69 -77.28 -20.21
N GLU A 12 -7.94 -77.55 -19.78
CA GLU A 12 -8.80 -76.51 -19.18
C GLU A 12 -8.26 -76.12 -17.80
N LYS A 13 -7.70 -77.05 -17.01
CA LYS A 13 -7.06 -76.75 -15.73
C LYS A 13 -5.85 -75.79 -15.90
N ILE A 14 -4.99 -76.07 -16.88
CA ILE A 14 -3.80 -75.27 -17.18
C ILE A 14 -4.24 -73.81 -17.63
N LEU A 15 -5.26 -73.71 -18.49
CA LEU A 15 -5.79 -72.45 -18.93
C LEU A 15 -6.37 -71.64 -17.79
N LEU A 16 -7.08 -72.25 -16.88
CA LEU A 16 -7.68 -71.63 -15.70
C LEU A 16 -6.59 -71.08 -14.75
N VAL A 17 -5.51 -71.87 -14.51
CA VAL A 17 -4.39 -71.38 -13.72
C VAL A 17 -3.69 -70.19 -14.37
N LEU A 18 -3.46 -70.23 -15.69
CA LEU A 18 -2.85 -69.13 -16.44
C LEU A 18 -3.71 -67.87 -16.36
N PHE A 19 -5.04 -68.02 -16.51
CA PHE A 19 -5.99 -66.91 -16.38
C PHE A 19 -6.00 -66.31 -14.97
N THR A 20 -5.90 -67.15 -13.94
CA THR A 20 -5.82 -66.67 -12.55
C THR A 20 -4.54 -65.89 -12.29
N ILE A 21 -3.40 -66.30 -12.83
CA ILE A 21 -2.13 -65.56 -12.74
C ILE A 21 -2.24 -64.19 -13.43
N ILE A 22 -2.87 -64.10 -14.58
CA ILE A 22 -3.08 -62.85 -15.29
C ILE A 22 -3.99 -61.92 -14.46
N ILE A 23 -5.07 -62.41 -13.87
CA ILE A 23 -5.96 -61.60 -13.02
C ILE A 23 -5.21 -61.05 -11.80
N ILE A 24 -4.42 -61.89 -11.12
CA ILE A 24 -3.61 -61.47 -9.97
C ILE A 24 -2.60 -60.42 -10.37
N GLY A 25 -1.92 -60.55 -11.54
CA GLY A 25 -1.02 -59.57 -12.08
C GLY A 25 -1.68 -58.21 -12.38
N LEU A 26 -2.90 -58.23 -12.98
CA LEU A 26 -3.67 -57.04 -13.24
C LEU A 26 -4.13 -56.35 -11.95
N LEU A 27 -4.57 -57.11 -10.96
CA LEU A 27 -4.96 -56.57 -9.66
C LEU A 27 -3.78 -55.94 -8.92
N TYR A 28 -2.61 -56.62 -8.93
CA TYR A 28 -1.38 -56.06 -8.38
C TYR A 28 -1.01 -54.73 -9.05
N TYR A 29 -1.01 -54.70 -10.38
CA TYR A 29 -0.69 -53.50 -11.14
C TYR A 29 -1.65 -52.35 -10.82
N LYS A 30 -2.95 -52.59 -10.85
CA LYS A 30 -3.97 -51.57 -10.66
C LYS A 30 -4.04 -51.03 -9.23
N PHE A 31 -3.98 -51.92 -8.22
CA PHE A 31 -4.21 -51.57 -6.81
C PHE A 31 -2.95 -51.17 -6.06
N ILE A 32 -1.81 -51.78 -6.41
CA ILE A 32 -0.58 -51.52 -5.65
C ILE A 32 0.35 -50.59 -6.42
N TYR A 33 0.66 -50.90 -7.67
CA TYR A 33 1.63 -50.13 -8.41
C TYR A 33 1.14 -48.70 -8.73
N VAL A 34 -0.08 -48.56 -9.21
CA VAL A 34 -0.67 -47.24 -9.53
C VAL A 34 -0.85 -46.39 -8.26
N ALA A 35 -1.41 -47.00 -7.19
CA ALA A 35 -1.64 -46.26 -5.95
C ALA A 35 -0.34 -45.76 -5.28
N VAL A 36 0.73 -46.57 -5.31
CA VAL A 36 2.04 -46.18 -4.77
C VAL A 36 2.67 -45.07 -5.62
N ASN A 37 2.59 -45.20 -6.94
CA ASN A 37 3.14 -44.21 -7.84
C ASN A 37 2.42 -42.86 -7.74
N ASP A 38 1.08 -42.85 -7.63
CA ASP A 38 0.28 -41.65 -7.44
C ASP A 38 0.58 -41.00 -6.07
N SER A 39 0.80 -41.76 -5.03
CA SER A 39 1.18 -41.25 -3.70
C SER A 39 2.58 -40.62 -3.73
N ILE A 40 3.54 -41.16 -4.45
CA ILE A 40 4.88 -40.59 -4.60
C ILE A 40 4.78 -39.29 -5.39
N PHE A 41 4.02 -39.25 -6.47
CA PHE A 41 3.84 -38.08 -7.30
C PHE A 41 3.14 -36.93 -6.56
N SER A 42 2.08 -37.25 -5.78
CA SER A 42 1.40 -36.24 -4.97
C SER A 42 2.32 -35.64 -3.88
N SER A 43 3.10 -36.51 -3.20
CA SER A 43 4.07 -36.05 -2.19
C SER A 43 5.18 -35.16 -2.79
N GLN A 44 5.65 -35.48 -4.00
CA GLN A 44 6.63 -34.64 -4.70
C GLN A 44 6.03 -33.27 -5.09
N THR A 45 4.79 -33.28 -5.57
CA THR A 45 4.09 -32.03 -5.93
C THR A 45 3.85 -31.15 -4.68
N GLU A 46 3.50 -31.77 -3.57
CA GLU A 46 3.30 -31.09 -2.28
C GLU A 46 4.61 -30.51 -1.75
N ALA A 47 5.71 -31.25 -1.86
CA ALA A 47 7.04 -30.75 -1.49
C ALA A 47 7.47 -29.55 -2.34
N GLN A 48 7.24 -29.58 -3.67
CA GLN A 48 7.53 -28.47 -4.55
C GLN A 48 6.66 -27.24 -4.25
N SER A 49 5.37 -27.42 -3.93
CA SER A 49 4.51 -26.31 -3.54
C SER A 49 4.96 -25.64 -2.25
N LEU A 50 5.34 -26.45 -1.25
CA LEU A 50 5.88 -25.96 0.02
C LEU A 50 7.23 -25.22 -0.16
N GLU A 51 8.11 -25.73 -1.03
CA GLU A 51 9.35 -25.01 -1.36
C GLU A 51 9.08 -23.65 -2.01
N THR A 52 8.10 -23.59 -2.92
CA THR A 52 7.71 -22.34 -3.57
C THR A 52 7.08 -21.35 -2.58
N GLU A 53 6.22 -21.82 -1.68
CA GLU A 53 5.65 -21.02 -0.61
C GLU A 53 6.73 -20.48 0.34
N LEU A 54 7.68 -21.33 0.71
CA LEU A 54 8.80 -20.94 1.57
C LEU A 54 9.72 -19.91 0.91
N ALA A 55 10.01 -20.07 -0.39
CA ALA A 55 10.75 -19.09 -1.17
C ALA A 55 10.02 -17.75 -1.24
N THR A 56 8.70 -17.78 -1.47
CA THR A 56 7.86 -16.57 -1.51
C THR A 56 7.80 -15.88 -0.13
N ALA A 57 7.66 -16.67 0.95
CA ALA A 57 7.65 -16.13 2.31
C ALA A 57 9.00 -15.49 2.68
N LYS A 58 10.12 -16.12 2.31
CA LYS A 58 11.46 -15.54 2.50
C LYS A 58 11.64 -14.23 1.74
N ALA A 59 11.24 -14.19 0.46
CA ALA A 59 11.33 -12.98 -0.34
C ALA A 59 10.52 -11.82 0.28
N ARG A 60 9.31 -12.11 0.78
CA ARG A 60 8.51 -11.10 1.49
C ARG A 60 9.15 -10.64 2.80
N ALA A 61 9.75 -11.55 3.55
CA ALA A 61 10.44 -11.20 4.79
C ALA A 61 11.66 -10.31 4.53
N GLU A 62 12.45 -10.60 3.49
CA GLU A 62 13.58 -9.77 3.07
C GLU A 62 13.11 -8.38 2.61
N GLU A 63 12.01 -8.31 1.85
CA GLU A 63 11.42 -7.04 1.42
C GLU A 63 10.94 -6.19 2.61
N ILE A 64 10.27 -6.80 3.59
CA ILE A 64 9.85 -6.11 4.82
C ILE A 64 11.07 -5.57 5.58
N THR A 65 12.12 -6.38 5.77
CA THR A 65 13.34 -5.95 6.44
C THR A 65 14.01 -4.78 5.72
N LYS A 66 14.01 -4.81 4.39
CA LYS A 66 14.53 -3.71 3.57
C LYS A 66 13.70 -2.43 3.73
N MET A 67 12.37 -2.55 3.69
CA MET A 67 11.49 -1.40 3.91
C MET A 67 11.63 -0.84 5.33
N GLU A 68 11.80 -1.68 6.36
CA GLU A 68 12.05 -1.23 7.73
C GLU A 68 13.37 -0.46 7.86
N ALA A 69 14.42 -0.92 7.19
CA ALA A 69 15.70 -0.21 7.16
C ALA A 69 15.59 1.14 6.43
N GLU A 70 14.86 1.20 5.29
CA GLU A 70 14.62 2.43 4.57
C GLU A 70 13.77 3.42 5.40
N LEU A 71 12.76 2.93 6.13
CA LEU A 71 11.96 3.75 7.05
C LEU A 71 12.79 4.33 8.20
N GLU A 72 13.72 3.55 8.75
CA GLU A 72 14.60 4.01 9.81
C GLU A 72 15.56 5.09 9.29
N ASP A 73 16.11 4.92 8.09
CA ASP A 73 16.96 5.91 7.43
C ASP A 73 16.22 7.22 7.15
N ILE A 74 14.97 7.13 6.68
CA ILE A 74 14.08 8.29 6.46
C ILE A 74 13.77 9.02 7.77
N LYS A 75 13.54 8.32 8.88
CA LYS A 75 13.29 8.95 10.20
C LYS A 75 14.46 9.79 10.70
N HIS A 76 15.68 9.43 10.33
CA HIS A 76 16.89 10.14 10.73
C HIS A 76 17.29 11.28 9.78
N GLN A 77 16.58 11.46 8.65
CA GLN A 77 16.85 12.58 7.74
C GLN A 77 16.25 13.89 8.30
N PRO A 78 17.06 14.93 8.52
CA PRO A 78 16.62 16.16 9.20
C PRO A 78 15.61 17.02 8.41
N ASN A 79 15.38 16.71 7.13
CA ASN A 79 14.55 17.50 6.21
C ASN A 79 13.26 16.80 5.73
N VAL A 80 12.85 15.71 6.38
CA VAL A 80 11.61 15.02 6.00
C VAL A 80 10.44 15.64 6.75
N SER A 81 9.63 16.41 6.04
CA SER A 81 8.36 16.90 6.58
C SER A 81 7.39 15.72 6.74
N ARG A 82 6.77 15.60 7.93
CA ARG A 82 5.81 14.54 8.24
C ARG A 82 4.42 14.90 7.75
N MET A 83 3.67 13.92 7.29
CA MET A 83 2.23 14.11 7.10
C MET A 83 1.55 14.08 8.47
N GLY A 84 0.78 15.11 8.79
CA GLY A 84 -0.07 15.13 9.98
C GLY A 84 -1.18 14.08 9.90
N SER A 85 -1.62 13.55 11.03
CA SER A 85 -2.84 12.73 11.06
C SER A 85 -4.05 13.62 10.78
N TYR A 86 -5.11 13.03 10.24
CA TYR A 86 -6.36 13.72 9.92
C TYR A 86 -6.85 14.65 11.05
N ASN A 87 -7.44 15.78 10.66
CA ASN A 87 -7.93 16.86 11.51
C ASN A 87 -6.83 17.62 12.28
N ASN A 88 -5.70 17.87 11.61
CA ASN A 88 -4.59 18.66 12.15
C ASN A 88 -4.77 20.18 11.96
N SER A 89 -5.94 20.63 11.51
CA SER A 89 -6.23 22.03 11.13
C SER A 89 -5.90 23.06 12.21
N LYS A 90 -6.07 22.71 13.48
CA LYS A 90 -5.74 23.61 14.59
C LYS A 90 -4.24 23.92 14.67
N VAL A 91 -3.41 22.87 14.48
CA VAL A 91 -1.96 22.99 14.52
C VAL A 91 -1.47 23.77 13.28
N GLU A 92 -2.01 23.45 12.12
CA GLU A 92 -1.69 24.13 10.84
C GLU A 92 -2.04 25.61 10.90
N THR A 93 -3.24 25.95 11.41
CA THR A 93 -3.64 27.35 11.57
C THR A 93 -2.78 28.09 12.62
N ALA A 94 -2.42 27.44 13.72
CA ALA A 94 -1.51 28.01 14.71
C ALA A 94 -0.13 28.28 14.12
N TYR A 95 0.37 27.35 13.30
CA TYR A 95 1.63 27.53 12.58
C TYR A 95 1.58 28.70 11.61
N LEU A 96 0.52 28.79 10.77
CA LEU A 96 0.32 29.93 9.86
C LEU A 96 0.30 31.27 10.61
N ASN A 97 -0.40 31.34 11.73
CA ASN A 97 -0.42 32.53 12.58
C ASN A 97 0.98 32.89 13.12
N THR A 98 1.80 31.88 13.45
CA THR A 98 3.17 32.10 13.92
C THR A 98 4.05 32.64 12.80
N VAL A 99 3.99 32.07 11.58
CA VAL A 99 4.76 32.51 10.43
C VAL A 99 4.38 33.93 10.00
N LEU A 100 3.09 34.28 10.09
CA LEU A 100 2.55 35.56 9.71
C LEU A 100 2.56 36.60 10.84
N SER A 101 3.07 36.22 12.03
CA SER A 101 3.15 37.10 13.19
C SER A 101 3.98 38.30 12.95
N GLY A 102 3.75 39.35 12.54
CA GLY A 102 4.56 40.52 12.18
C GLY A 102 4.21 41.06 10.79
N ILE A 103 3.23 40.46 10.15
CA ILE A 103 2.63 40.96 8.92
C ILE A 103 1.29 41.57 9.27
N PRO A 104 1.15 42.91 9.16
CA PRO A 104 -0.09 43.59 9.61
C PRO A 104 -1.27 43.40 8.65
N ASP A 105 -1.00 43.11 7.39
CA ASP A 105 -2.01 42.99 6.34
C ASP A 105 -1.86 41.66 5.59
N TYR A 106 -2.69 40.68 5.97
CA TYR A 106 -2.75 39.42 5.29
C TYR A 106 -4.19 38.86 5.26
N SER A 107 -4.45 38.00 4.29
CA SER A 107 -5.71 37.27 4.13
C SER A 107 -5.44 35.82 3.79
N ILE A 108 -6.13 34.92 4.46
CA ILE A 108 -6.07 33.48 4.21
C ILE A 108 -7.47 33.01 3.82
N ALA A 109 -7.61 32.37 2.67
CA ALA A 109 -8.84 31.73 2.22
C ALA A 109 -8.60 30.23 2.08
N PHE A 110 -9.24 29.43 2.94
CA PHE A 110 -9.20 27.96 2.85
C PHE A 110 -10.18 27.47 1.80
N ALA A 111 -9.73 26.56 0.95
CA ALA A 111 -10.57 25.83 0.01
C ALA A 111 -11.28 24.67 0.70
N GLU A 112 -12.19 24.03 0.01
CA GLU A 112 -12.80 22.79 0.47
C GLU A 112 -11.72 21.71 0.61
N VAL A 113 -11.83 20.92 1.69
CA VAL A 113 -10.89 19.82 1.96
C VAL A 113 -11.22 18.68 1.02
N THR A 114 -10.22 18.14 0.34
CA THR A 114 -10.40 17.00 -0.56
C THR A 114 -9.70 15.76 -0.02
N ARG A 115 -10.18 14.57 -0.41
CA ARG A 115 -9.64 13.28 0.01
C ARG A 115 -9.42 12.39 -1.21
N ASN A 116 -8.25 11.73 -1.25
CA ASN A 116 -7.93 10.71 -2.23
C ASN A 116 -7.31 9.52 -1.48
N GLY A 117 -8.09 8.48 -1.25
CA GLY A 117 -7.73 7.35 -0.40
C GLY A 117 -7.40 7.78 1.03
N ASP A 118 -6.18 7.51 1.47
CA ASP A 118 -5.69 7.92 2.80
C ASP A 118 -5.09 9.32 2.85
N GLN A 119 -4.94 9.98 1.70
CA GLN A 119 -4.39 11.33 1.62
C GLN A 119 -5.49 12.37 1.66
N ILE A 120 -5.37 13.32 2.56
CA ILE A 120 -6.24 14.49 2.69
C ILE A 120 -5.46 15.73 2.33
N ARG A 121 -6.08 16.63 1.56
CA ARG A 121 -5.50 17.87 1.09
C ARG A 121 -6.32 19.04 1.62
N ARG A 122 -5.64 19.92 2.31
CA ARG A 122 -6.20 21.17 2.84
C ARG A 122 -5.53 22.34 2.16
N SER A 123 -6.11 22.77 1.03
CA SER A 123 -5.58 23.86 0.22
C SER A 123 -6.03 25.22 0.76
N PHE A 124 -5.17 26.21 0.63
CA PHE A 124 -5.48 27.59 0.98
C PHE A 124 -4.76 28.55 0.05
N THR A 125 -5.33 29.75 -0.08
CA THR A 125 -4.69 30.88 -0.75
C THR A 125 -4.30 31.89 0.32
N LEU A 126 -3.04 32.31 0.30
CA LEU A 126 -2.50 33.32 1.19
C LEU A 126 -2.14 34.53 0.38
N GLN A 127 -2.67 35.69 0.79
CA GLN A 127 -2.30 36.98 0.27
C GLN A 127 -1.77 37.85 1.42
N PHE A 128 -0.65 38.52 1.22
CA PHE A 128 -0.10 39.42 2.22
C PHE A 128 0.72 40.53 1.61
N ARG A 129 0.82 41.63 2.36
CA ARG A 129 1.65 42.78 2.02
C ARG A 129 2.75 42.90 3.06
N CYS A 130 3.99 43.05 2.60
CA CYS A 130 5.13 43.17 3.46
C CYS A 130 6.07 44.30 2.99
N LYS A 131 6.92 44.72 3.91
CA LYS A 131 7.81 45.87 3.79
C LYS A 131 8.83 45.72 2.66
N ASP A 132 9.29 44.49 2.40
CA ASP A 132 10.32 44.22 1.41
C ASP A 132 10.24 42.74 0.94
N TYR A 133 10.89 42.46 -0.19
CA TYR A 133 10.95 41.13 -0.78
C TYR A 133 11.67 40.08 0.10
N LYS A 134 12.63 40.50 0.94
CA LYS A 134 13.33 39.58 1.86
C LYS A 134 12.39 39.02 2.92
N THR A 135 11.46 39.82 3.40
CA THR A 135 10.42 39.41 4.33
C THR A 135 9.50 38.37 3.66
N ALA A 136 9.10 38.61 2.40
CA ALA A 136 8.31 37.65 1.64
C ALA A 136 9.04 36.31 1.44
N GLN A 137 10.32 36.36 1.07
CA GLN A 137 11.15 35.15 0.96
C GLN A 137 11.29 34.38 2.29
N ARG A 138 11.39 35.11 3.40
CA ARG A 138 11.44 34.47 4.73
C ARG A 138 10.15 33.68 4.99
N ILE A 139 8.99 34.26 4.76
CA ILE A 139 7.69 33.62 4.94
C ILE A 139 7.58 32.37 4.09
N MET A 140 7.96 32.42 2.82
CA MET A 140 7.97 31.24 1.95
C MET A 140 8.91 30.16 2.46
N ARG A 141 10.08 30.53 2.95
CA ARG A 141 11.05 29.58 3.53
C ARG A 141 10.51 28.95 4.80
N ASP A 142 9.89 29.76 5.66
CA ASP A 142 9.31 29.29 6.92
C ASP A 142 8.14 28.32 6.63
N LEU A 143 7.28 28.62 5.65
CA LEU A 143 6.22 27.72 5.21
C LEU A 143 6.76 26.40 4.66
N ASN A 144 7.84 26.45 3.86
CA ASN A 144 8.47 25.25 3.32
C ASN A 144 9.25 24.43 4.38
N ALA A 145 9.66 25.07 5.47
CA ALA A 145 10.34 24.44 6.60
C ALA A 145 9.36 23.92 7.67
N CYS A 146 8.05 23.90 7.38
CA CYS A 146 7.04 23.37 8.28
C CYS A 146 7.33 21.90 8.64
N GLU A 147 7.14 21.54 9.91
CA GLU A 147 7.22 20.16 10.36
C GLU A 147 6.21 19.27 9.61
N TYR A 148 5.04 19.81 9.32
CA TYR A 148 4.00 19.12 8.55
C TYR A 148 4.15 19.43 7.06
N ARG A 149 3.89 18.47 6.21
CA ARG A 149 4.05 18.60 4.77
C ARG A 149 3.14 19.67 4.21
N CYS A 150 3.73 20.83 3.89
CA CYS A 150 3.10 21.95 3.22
C CYS A 150 3.78 22.17 1.87
N LEU A 151 3.03 22.11 0.78
CA LEU A 151 3.55 22.40 -0.56
C LEU A 151 3.04 23.74 -1.01
N ILE A 152 3.95 24.61 -1.42
CA ILE A 152 3.64 25.90 -2.03
C ILE A 152 3.44 25.67 -3.52
N GLY A 153 2.31 26.14 -4.04
CA GLY A 153 1.96 26.12 -5.46
C GLY A 153 2.28 27.45 -6.15
N ASP A 154 1.31 27.98 -6.88
CA ASP A 154 1.47 29.21 -7.66
C ASP A 154 1.80 30.41 -6.76
N VAL A 155 2.85 31.13 -7.11
CA VAL A 155 3.30 32.33 -6.39
C VAL A 155 3.33 33.50 -7.33
N ASN A 156 2.58 34.55 -6.97
CA ASN A 156 2.60 35.84 -7.64
C ASN A 156 3.16 36.89 -6.70
N CYS A 157 4.17 37.64 -7.17
CA CYS A 157 4.81 38.69 -6.40
C CYS A 157 4.81 39.98 -7.21
N SER A 158 4.37 41.06 -6.58
CA SER A 158 4.39 42.41 -7.14
C SER A 158 5.15 43.32 -6.17
N ILE A 159 6.11 44.08 -6.70
CA ILE A 159 6.91 45.02 -5.93
C ILE A 159 6.54 46.42 -6.40
N ALA A 160 6.13 47.29 -5.48
CA ALA A 160 5.81 48.68 -5.74
C ALA A 160 7.08 49.55 -5.77
N ASP A 161 7.00 50.73 -6.33
CA ASP A 161 8.13 51.68 -6.43
C ASP A 161 8.71 52.09 -5.07
N ASN A 162 7.92 52.05 -4.02
CA ASN A 162 8.33 52.30 -2.64
C ASN A 162 9.04 51.10 -1.98
N GLY A 163 9.22 49.96 -2.71
CA GLY A 163 9.85 48.75 -2.23
C GLY A 163 8.92 47.78 -1.49
N GLU A 164 7.66 48.15 -1.26
CA GLU A 164 6.66 47.24 -0.69
C GLU A 164 6.39 46.05 -1.62
N CYS A 165 6.27 44.86 -1.03
CA CYS A 165 5.98 43.63 -1.75
C CYS A 165 4.59 43.11 -1.39
N THR A 166 3.76 42.92 -2.41
CA THR A 166 2.48 42.22 -2.31
C THR A 166 2.66 40.84 -2.89
N MET A 167 2.31 39.84 -2.12
CA MET A 167 2.44 38.43 -2.52
C MET A 167 1.10 37.72 -2.40
N ALA A 168 0.80 36.91 -3.40
CA ALA A 168 -0.31 35.97 -3.41
C ALA A 168 0.24 34.58 -3.76
N MET A 169 -0.11 33.58 -2.97
CA MET A 169 0.32 32.21 -3.20
C MET A 169 -0.77 31.22 -2.86
N SER A 170 -0.76 30.08 -3.55
CA SER A 170 -1.52 28.88 -3.15
C SER A 170 -0.61 27.95 -2.37
N ALA A 171 -1.13 27.31 -1.35
CA ALA A 171 -0.40 26.26 -0.63
C ALA A 171 -1.36 25.17 -0.17
N THR A 172 -0.83 23.98 0.07
CA THR A 172 -1.61 22.81 0.47
C THR A 172 -0.91 22.07 1.58
N PHE A 173 -1.58 21.91 2.72
CA PHE A 173 -1.20 20.96 3.73
C PHE A 173 -1.69 19.57 3.37
N TYR A 174 -0.84 18.58 3.64
CA TYR A 174 -1.14 17.17 3.40
C TYR A 174 -1.27 16.45 4.74
N GLU A 175 -2.42 15.85 4.96
CA GLU A 175 -2.74 15.01 6.10
C GLU A 175 -2.94 13.56 5.67
N THR A 176 -2.87 12.62 6.61
CA THR A 176 -3.13 11.20 6.35
C THR A 176 -4.17 10.63 7.29
N MET A 177 -4.99 9.69 6.80
CA MET A 177 -5.92 8.91 7.62
C MET A 177 -5.20 7.90 8.53
N VAL A 178 -3.93 7.60 8.27
CA VAL A 178 -3.15 6.68 9.12
C VAL A 178 -2.99 7.27 10.52
N GLY A 179 -3.56 6.60 11.52
CA GLY A 179 -3.61 7.09 12.91
C GLY A 179 -4.65 8.18 13.18
N GLY A 180 -5.37 8.65 12.16
CA GLY A 180 -6.49 9.58 12.28
C GLY A 180 -7.81 8.88 12.65
N LYS A 181 -8.74 9.64 13.23
CA LYS A 181 -10.11 9.17 13.49
C LYS A 181 -11.06 9.86 12.53
N ALA A 182 -11.81 9.08 11.77
CA ALA A 182 -12.87 9.61 10.92
C ALA A 182 -13.94 10.30 11.78
N ASP A 183 -14.39 11.47 11.35
CA ASP A 183 -15.50 12.21 11.94
C ASP A 183 -16.52 12.60 10.86
N SER A 184 -17.57 13.32 11.25
CA SER A 184 -18.64 13.76 10.36
C SER A 184 -18.18 14.81 9.32
N ALA A 185 -17.01 15.40 9.49
CA ALA A 185 -16.43 16.41 8.60
C ALA A 185 -15.43 15.80 7.59
N LEU A 186 -15.20 14.48 7.67
CA LEU A 186 -14.32 13.78 6.73
C LEU A 186 -14.87 13.89 5.30
N PRO A 187 -14.12 14.44 4.34
CA PRO A 187 -14.57 14.52 2.95
C PRO A 187 -14.76 13.12 2.35
N LYS A 188 -15.71 13.02 1.42
CA LYS A 188 -15.87 11.81 0.61
C LYS A 188 -14.64 11.58 -0.26
N ASP A 189 -14.35 10.32 -0.53
CA ASP A 189 -13.24 9.98 -1.42
C ASP A 189 -13.54 10.43 -2.85
N GLU A 190 -12.59 11.13 -3.48
CA GLU A 190 -12.71 11.56 -4.88
C GLU A 190 -12.85 10.36 -5.83
N ALA A 191 -12.29 9.21 -5.47
CA ALA A 191 -12.39 7.97 -6.23
C ALA A 191 -13.83 7.39 -6.22
N GLU A 192 -14.62 7.64 -5.17
CA GLU A 192 -16.03 7.19 -5.08
C GLU A 192 -17.00 8.14 -5.81
N THR A 193 -16.60 9.39 -6.02
CA THR A 193 -17.48 10.42 -6.63
C THR A 193 -17.47 10.35 -8.17
N ASN A 194 -16.48 9.69 -8.77
CA ASN A 194 -16.32 9.56 -10.22
C ASN A 194 -16.79 8.20 -10.79
N GLN A 195 -17.54 7.41 -10.04
CA GLN A 195 -18.25 6.21 -10.48
C GLN A 195 -19.76 6.51 -10.57
#